data_6e91b3d1e278dc1f14a4031d6e39f4ad
#
_entry.id   6e91b3d1e278dc1f14a4031d6e39f4ad
#
_cell.length_a   1.000
_cell.length_b   1.000
_cell.length_c   1.000
_cell.angle_alpha   90.00
_cell.angle_beta   90.00
_cell.angle_gamma   90.00
#
_symmetry.space_group_name_H-M   'P 1'
#
loop_
_entity.id
_entity.type
_entity.pdbx_description
1 polymer ?
#
loop_
_entity_poly.entity_id
_entity_poly.type
_entity_poly.pdbx_seq_one_letter_code
_entity_poly.pdbx_strand_id
1 'polypeptide(L)'
;VLSMPRNLGFLEACPNPPFYLNLFLSVSKICNISFDNQNKIGINVLIAIIGGPNKGKSTLFNALTLGNAAVANYPFTTIDPNRGVAYASKNCPHVHLNRQCNPNNSKCEEGVRKIPINVLDVAGLVEGAHEGKGMGNQFLSDVAASDCIILLADASGSTDLDGNPCTPGSNDVLQDIEIIETELDAWYLDVFKRNALKARGKKIEDFANLLSGLKITMDDLNYVVRILELNPQDVWSWEKEDMKEASKIIRERTKPIVIAANKVDSEFAEKNVLKLKEFYGKRYGVFPIAADSELALRKANEKGMIKYNGKTFEITTPNLPSQLISALEKINKNIIEKWGSTGVQALLDHCVFTLLNQIVVYPVEDEVHFANHFGKVLPDAILLKNGSKSIDLAGKIHSDLATHKLHAVDAEKKMRIAKDAVLHDGQVVKIVSTK
;
A
#
# COMPACT_ATOMS: atom_id res chain seq x y z
N VAL A 1 28.20 -64.84 -14.01
CA VAL A 1 27.47 -66.07 -13.76
C VAL A 1 25.97 -65.69 -13.69
N LEU A 2 25.26 -65.97 -14.76
CA LEU A 2 23.94 -66.59 -14.88
C LEU A 2 22.77 -65.86 -14.10
N SER A 3 21.61 -65.56 -14.61
CA SER A 3 20.88 -65.95 -15.86
C SER A 3 19.54 -65.18 -15.88
N MET A 4 19.13 -64.74 -17.04
CA MET A 4 17.71 -64.51 -17.39
C MET A 4 16.94 -65.83 -17.47
N PRO A 5 15.61 -65.88 -17.49
CA PRO A 5 14.80 -65.52 -18.67
C PRO A 5 13.38 -64.99 -18.41
N ARG A 6 12.87 -64.15 -19.33
CA ARG A 6 11.75 -64.28 -20.30
C ARG A 6 10.36 -64.68 -19.79
N ASN A 7 9.33 -63.87 -20.08
CA ASN A 7 8.38 -63.94 -21.19
C ASN A 7 7.29 -62.87 -20.98
N LEU A 8 7.05 -62.01 -21.95
CA LEU A 8 6.07 -62.02 -23.09
C LEU A 8 4.60 -61.87 -22.69
N GLY A 9 4.02 -60.79 -23.20
CA GLY A 9 2.56 -60.64 -23.34
C GLY A 9 2.20 -59.22 -23.79
N PHE A 10 2.25 -58.99 -25.01
CA PHE A 10 1.42 -58.25 -25.99
C PHE A 10 0.21 -57.42 -25.53
N LEU A 11 0.13 -56.27 -26.16
CA LEU A 11 -0.93 -55.46 -26.82
C LEU A 11 -1.36 -54.24 -26.01
N GLU A 12 -1.57 -53.06 -26.51
CA GLU A 12 -1.75 -52.39 -27.79
C GLU A 12 -1.65 -50.91 -27.62
N ALA A 13 -1.29 -50.20 -28.64
CA ALA A 13 -1.17 -48.77 -28.78
C ALA A 13 -2.48 -48.01 -28.65
N CYS A 14 -2.42 -46.81 -28.09
CA CYS A 14 -3.13 -45.65 -28.63
C CYS A 14 -2.70 -44.34 -27.99
N PRO A 15 -2.93 -43.21 -28.61
CA PRO A 15 -1.92 -42.17 -28.77
C PRO A 15 -2.06 -41.03 -27.77
N ASN A 16 -0.97 -40.28 -27.60
CA ASN A 16 -0.91 -39.03 -26.83
C ASN A 16 -1.98 -38.03 -27.19
N PRO A 17 -2.66 -37.40 -26.21
CA PRO A 17 -3.27 -36.09 -26.39
C PRO A 17 -2.31 -34.99 -25.97
N PRO A 18 -2.50 -33.80 -26.49
CA PRO A 18 -1.46 -32.76 -26.56
C PRO A 18 -1.21 -32.02 -25.25
N PHE A 19 0.00 -31.57 -25.13
CA PHE A 19 0.64 -30.83 -24.03
C PHE A 19 0.05 -29.45 -23.69
N TYR A 20 -1.23 -29.17 -23.92
CA TYR A 20 -1.83 -27.82 -23.72
C TYR A 20 -2.85 -27.71 -22.58
N LEU A 21 -3.11 -28.79 -21.82
CA LEU A 21 -4.15 -28.72 -20.77
C LEU A 21 -3.63 -28.39 -19.35
N ASN A 22 -2.31 -28.41 -19.11
CA ASN A 22 -1.77 -28.20 -17.79
C ASN A 22 -1.40 -26.73 -17.46
N LEU A 23 -1.51 -25.81 -18.43
CA LEU A 23 -1.26 -24.38 -18.17
C LEU A 23 -2.52 -23.61 -17.75
N PHE A 24 -3.72 -24.18 -18.00
CA PHE A 24 -5.00 -23.56 -17.63
C PHE A 24 -5.43 -23.85 -16.18
N LEU A 25 -4.85 -24.86 -15.54
CA LEU A 25 -5.17 -25.24 -14.16
C LEU A 25 -4.33 -24.50 -13.09
N SER A 26 -3.24 -23.84 -13.48
CA SER A 26 -2.43 -23.07 -12.54
C SER A 26 -2.94 -21.65 -12.31
N VAL A 27 -3.69 -21.08 -13.24
CA VAL A 27 -4.26 -19.72 -13.11
C VAL A 27 -5.60 -19.74 -12.38
N SER A 28 -6.36 -20.83 -12.45
CA SER A 28 -7.61 -20.98 -11.67
C SER A 28 -7.39 -21.34 -10.20
N LYS A 29 -6.19 -21.80 -9.80
CA LYS A 29 -5.86 -22.06 -8.39
C LYS A 29 -5.46 -20.81 -7.60
N ILE A 30 -5.23 -19.69 -8.26
CA ILE A 30 -4.93 -18.41 -7.59
C ILE A 30 -6.22 -17.68 -7.16
N CYS A 31 -7.39 -18.08 -7.66
CA CYS A 31 -8.68 -17.46 -7.30
C CYS A 31 -9.52 -18.23 -6.27
N ASN A 32 -9.07 -19.38 -5.79
CA ASN A 32 -9.77 -20.10 -4.73
C ASN A 32 -9.02 -19.95 -3.39
N ILE A 33 -8.94 -18.72 -2.89
CA ILE A 33 -8.79 -18.52 -1.43
C ILE A 33 -10.17 -18.82 -0.85
N SER A 34 -10.36 -20.04 -0.34
CA SER A 34 -11.46 -20.38 0.54
C SER A 34 -11.39 -19.45 1.74
N PHE A 35 -12.33 -18.51 1.82
CA PHE A 35 -12.56 -17.71 3.03
C PHE A 35 -13.02 -18.66 4.13
N ASP A 36 -12.09 -19.04 4.98
CA ASP A 36 -12.40 -19.73 6.21
C ASP A 36 -13.11 -18.73 7.13
N ASN A 37 -14.37 -19.06 7.46
CA ASN A 37 -15.33 -18.26 8.21
C ASN A 37 -14.90 -18.10 9.67
N GLN A 38 -14.01 -17.16 9.96
CA GLN A 38 -13.87 -16.60 11.30
C GLN A 38 -13.69 -15.08 11.19
N ASN A 39 -14.60 -14.33 11.84
CA ASN A 39 -14.72 -12.88 11.91
C ASN A 39 -13.37 -12.14 12.02
N LYS A 40 -12.81 -11.70 10.92
CA LYS A 40 -11.53 -10.97 10.91
C LYS A 40 -11.59 -9.78 9.94
N ILE A 41 -11.67 -8.58 10.52
CA ILE A 41 -11.55 -7.32 9.80
C ILE A 41 -10.16 -7.27 9.17
N GLY A 42 -10.05 -7.51 7.87
CA GLY A 42 -8.78 -7.55 7.14
C GLY A 42 -8.17 -6.15 6.92
N ILE A 43 -6.84 -6.08 6.90
CA ILE A 43 -6.11 -4.89 6.46
C ILE A 43 -6.27 -4.76 4.95
N ASN A 44 -6.92 -3.67 4.47
CA ASN A 44 -7.32 -3.54 3.08
C ASN A 44 -6.42 -2.64 2.23
N VAL A 45 -5.56 -1.84 2.85
CA VAL A 45 -4.64 -0.93 2.15
C VAL A 45 -3.28 -1.61 1.99
N LEU A 46 -2.78 -1.64 0.76
CA LEU A 46 -1.44 -2.13 0.42
C LEU A 46 -0.64 -1.03 -0.28
N ILE A 47 0.47 -0.64 0.30
CA ILE A 47 1.38 0.38 -0.24
C ILE A 47 2.66 -0.30 -0.75
N ALA A 48 2.99 -0.10 -2.02
CA ALA A 48 4.26 -0.57 -2.58
C ALA A 48 5.36 0.47 -2.40
N ILE A 49 6.54 0.02 -1.96
CA ILE A 49 7.75 0.84 -1.91
C ILE A 49 8.61 0.47 -3.10
N ILE A 50 8.82 1.39 -4.03
CA ILE A 50 9.60 1.18 -5.25
C ILE A 50 10.71 2.22 -5.38
N GLY A 51 11.69 1.94 -6.22
CA GLY A 51 12.81 2.84 -6.49
C GLY A 51 14.00 2.08 -7.07
N GLY A 52 14.99 2.79 -7.56
CA GLY A 52 16.24 2.20 -8.04
C GLY A 52 17.00 1.42 -6.95
N PRO A 53 18.05 0.68 -7.32
CA PRO A 53 18.90 0.00 -6.35
C PRO A 53 19.54 1.00 -5.37
N ASN A 54 19.78 0.58 -4.14
CA ASN A 54 20.47 1.33 -3.07
C ASN A 54 19.91 2.74 -2.74
N LYS A 55 18.66 3.05 -3.12
CA LYS A 55 17.97 4.30 -2.76
C LYS A 55 17.37 4.26 -1.34
N GLY A 56 17.41 3.10 -0.64
CA GLY A 56 16.98 2.95 0.75
C GLY A 56 15.60 2.32 0.94
N LYS A 57 15.06 1.57 -0.05
CA LYS A 57 13.75 0.89 0.00
C LYS A 57 13.62 -0.03 1.21
N SER A 58 14.52 -1.00 1.34
CA SER A 58 14.47 -1.97 2.45
C SER A 58 14.73 -1.30 3.80
N THR A 59 15.49 -0.21 3.84
CA THR A 59 15.66 0.60 5.07
C THR A 59 14.34 1.25 5.47
N LEU A 60 13.61 1.85 4.52
CA LEU A 60 12.29 2.43 4.76
C LEU A 60 11.28 1.36 5.17
N PHE A 61 11.26 0.24 4.48
CA PHE A 61 10.40 -0.90 4.83
C PHE A 61 10.67 -1.38 6.25
N ASN A 62 11.93 -1.59 6.62
CA ASN A 62 12.33 -1.99 7.97
C ASN A 62 11.97 -0.93 9.02
N ALA A 63 12.14 0.36 8.71
CA ALA A 63 11.74 1.44 9.59
C ALA A 63 10.22 1.45 9.84
N LEU A 64 9.41 1.21 8.81
CA LEU A 64 7.95 1.19 8.91
C LEU A 64 7.41 -0.05 9.64
N THR A 65 8.08 -1.20 9.52
CA THR A 65 7.60 -2.49 10.02
C THR A 65 8.24 -2.92 11.34
N LEU A 66 9.29 -2.25 11.80
CA LEU A 66 9.99 -2.56 13.06
C LEU A 66 9.04 -2.55 14.25
N GLY A 67 9.17 -3.52 15.16
CA GLY A 67 8.34 -3.66 16.35
C GLY A 67 6.92 -4.18 16.07
N ASN A 68 6.57 -4.44 14.82
CA ASN A 68 5.23 -4.85 14.42
C ASN A 68 5.05 -6.37 14.35
N ALA A 69 6.13 -7.14 14.45
CA ALA A 69 6.12 -8.61 14.52
C ALA A 69 5.35 -9.14 15.74
N ALA A 70 5.30 -8.39 16.85
CA ALA A 70 4.56 -8.76 18.06
C ALA A 70 3.02 -8.61 17.92
N VAL A 71 2.52 -7.97 16.87
CA VAL A 71 1.08 -7.85 16.55
C VAL A 71 0.62 -8.96 15.60
N ALA A 72 1.42 -10.03 15.49
CA ALA A 72 1.17 -11.22 14.67
C ALA A 72 -0.10 -12.03 15.03
N ASN A 73 -0.95 -11.55 15.93
CA ASN A 73 -2.33 -12.03 16.10
C ASN A 73 -3.28 -11.49 15.02
N TYR A 74 -2.76 -10.72 14.04
CA TYR A 74 -3.50 -10.40 12.83
C TYR A 74 -3.52 -11.63 11.93
N PRO A 75 -4.68 -12.21 11.69
CA PRO A 75 -4.80 -13.34 10.76
C PRO A 75 -4.48 -12.87 9.35
N PHE A 76 -3.72 -13.69 8.60
CA PHE A 76 -3.24 -13.45 7.23
C PHE A 76 -1.91 -12.68 7.07
N THR A 77 -1.08 -12.54 8.08
CA THR A 77 0.34 -12.33 7.83
C THR A 77 0.95 -13.65 7.36
N THR A 78 0.72 -14.00 6.10
CA THR A 78 1.67 -14.88 5.41
C THR A 78 3.01 -14.16 5.51
N ILE A 79 4.00 -14.79 6.14
CA ILE A 79 5.36 -14.24 6.26
C ILE A 79 5.98 -14.36 4.87
N ASP A 80 5.63 -13.42 4.00
CA ASP A 80 6.34 -13.14 2.77
C ASP A 80 7.47 -12.18 3.18
N PRO A 81 8.74 -12.48 2.92
CA PRO A 81 9.86 -11.68 3.39
C PRO A 81 9.80 -10.21 2.96
N ASN A 82 9.00 -9.90 1.94
CA ASN A 82 8.86 -8.56 1.39
C ASN A 82 7.56 -7.87 1.80
N ARG A 83 6.72 -8.48 2.66
CA ARG A 83 5.47 -7.90 3.16
C ARG A 83 5.52 -7.66 4.65
N GLY A 84 5.02 -6.52 5.07
CA GLY A 84 4.97 -6.15 6.49
C GLY A 84 3.76 -5.27 6.82
N VAL A 85 3.57 -5.05 8.13
CA VAL A 85 2.52 -4.16 8.64
C VAL A 85 3.16 -2.88 9.15
N ALA A 86 2.68 -1.75 8.64
CA ALA A 86 3.00 -0.41 9.12
C ALA A 86 1.75 0.21 9.78
N TYR A 87 1.90 1.34 10.44
CA TYR A 87 0.80 2.00 11.13
C TYR A 87 0.64 3.44 10.70
N ALA A 88 -0.48 3.76 10.07
CA ALA A 88 -0.94 5.13 9.87
C ALA A 88 -1.47 5.70 11.20
N SER A 89 -1.33 7.00 11.39
CA SER A 89 -1.60 7.68 12.66
C SER A 89 -2.77 8.65 12.53
N LYS A 90 -3.73 8.56 13.47
CA LYS A 90 -4.90 9.46 13.53
C LYS A 90 -5.24 9.76 14.99
N ASN A 91 -5.79 10.94 15.26
CA ASN A 91 -6.31 11.25 16.60
C ASN A 91 -7.44 10.27 16.95
N CYS A 92 -7.37 9.70 18.15
CA CYS A 92 -8.36 8.73 18.60
C CYS A 92 -9.57 9.44 19.21
N PRO A 93 -10.81 9.06 18.87
CA PRO A 93 -12.02 9.66 19.43
C PRO A 93 -12.11 9.57 20.96
N HIS A 94 -11.44 8.61 21.60
CA HIS A 94 -11.45 8.45 23.04
C HIS A 94 -11.07 9.72 23.79
N VAL A 95 -10.24 10.59 23.18
CA VAL A 95 -9.78 11.83 23.83
C VAL A 95 -10.94 12.80 24.02
N HIS A 96 -11.74 13.07 22.99
CA HIS A 96 -12.89 13.99 23.12
C HIS A 96 -14.11 13.32 23.77
N LEU A 97 -14.21 11.99 23.68
CA LEU A 97 -15.25 11.22 24.35
C LEU A 97 -15.00 11.05 25.85
N ASN A 98 -13.82 11.45 26.34
CA ASN A 98 -13.43 11.31 27.74
C ASN A 98 -13.54 9.86 28.28
N ARG A 99 -13.10 8.89 27.46
CA ARG A 99 -13.15 7.45 27.72
C ARG A 99 -11.78 6.83 27.44
N GLN A 100 -11.37 5.85 28.24
CA GLN A 100 -10.16 5.07 27.94
C GLN A 100 -10.51 4.00 26.90
N CYS A 101 -9.82 3.98 25.74
CA CYS A 101 -10.05 2.97 24.72
C CYS A 101 -9.27 1.66 24.97
N ASN A 102 -9.81 0.53 24.46
CA ASN A 102 -9.22 -0.81 24.52
C ASN A 102 -9.14 -1.43 23.12
N PRO A 103 -8.16 -1.00 22.29
CA PRO A 103 -8.05 -1.46 20.91
C PRO A 103 -7.83 -2.96 20.74
N ASN A 104 -8.49 -3.57 19.73
CA ASN A 104 -8.23 -4.95 19.28
C ASN A 104 -7.38 -4.99 18.02
N ASN A 105 -7.84 -4.29 16.95
CA ASN A 105 -7.22 -4.32 15.61
C ASN A 105 -6.19 -3.20 15.39
N SER A 106 -5.78 -2.50 16.41
CA SER A 106 -4.94 -1.32 16.33
C SER A 106 -4.26 -1.07 17.66
N LYS A 107 -3.42 -0.04 17.76
CA LYS A 107 -2.87 0.45 19.04
C LYS A 107 -3.34 1.87 19.27
N CYS A 108 -3.33 2.32 20.50
CA CYS A 108 -3.56 3.72 20.84
C CYS A 108 -2.50 4.19 21.83
N GLU A 109 -1.72 5.17 21.43
CA GLU A 109 -0.60 5.70 22.20
C GLU A 109 -0.78 7.21 22.32
N GLU A 110 -0.87 7.70 23.55
CA GLU A 110 -1.01 9.15 23.87
C GLU A 110 -2.12 9.86 23.06
N GLY A 111 -3.26 9.22 22.89
CA GLY A 111 -4.37 9.80 22.10
C GLY A 111 -4.28 9.59 20.59
N VAL A 112 -3.21 8.99 20.11
CA VAL A 112 -3.01 8.69 18.68
C VAL A 112 -3.31 7.24 18.40
N ARG A 113 -4.30 6.99 17.54
CA ARG A 113 -4.64 5.66 17.05
C ARG A 113 -3.69 5.24 15.94
N LYS A 114 -3.05 4.09 16.10
CA LYS A 114 -2.14 3.48 15.15
C LYS A 114 -2.90 2.43 14.34
N ILE A 115 -3.25 2.75 13.10
CA ILE A 115 -4.13 1.95 12.24
C ILE A 115 -3.27 1.11 11.30
N PRO A 116 -3.40 -0.24 11.33
CA PRO A 116 -2.55 -1.11 10.56
C PRO A 116 -2.83 -1.00 9.06
N ILE A 117 -1.76 -1.00 8.26
CA ILE A 117 -1.77 -1.06 6.80
C ILE A 117 -0.68 -2.02 6.32
N ASN A 118 -0.87 -2.63 5.16
CA ASN A 118 0.16 -3.46 4.56
C ASN A 118 1.13 -2.61 3.76
N VAL A 119 2.41 -2.93 3.86
CA VAL A 119 3.47 -2.39 3.02
C VAL A 119 4.24 -3.52 2.35
N LEU A 120 4.75 -3.25 1.16
CA LEU A 120 5.46 -4.21 0.32
C LEU A 120 6.78 -3.58 -0.13
N ASP A 121 7.91 -4.23 0.21
CA ASP A 121 9.23 -3.88 -0.35
C ASP A 121 9.36 -4.56 -1.71
N VAL A 122 9.24 -3.78 -2.76
CA VAL A 122 9.34 -4.30 -4.12
C VAL A 122 10.80 -4.25 -4.59
N ALA A 123 11.25 -5.32 -5.24
CA ALA A 123 12.61 -5.40 -5.79
C ALA A 123 12.95 -4.17 -6.64
N GLY A 124 14.21 -3.74 -6.61
CA GLY A 124 14.62 -2.55 -7.35
C GLY A 124 14.31 -2.65 -8.84
N LEU A 125 13.69 -1.61 -9.38
CA LEU A 125 13.43 -1.50 -10.81
C LEU A 125 14.72 -1.08 -11.51
N VAL A 126 15.05 -1.78 -12.59
CA VAL A 126 16.12 -1.44 -13.50
C VAL A 126 15.54 -1.14 -14.88
N GLU A 127 16.22 -0.34 -15.65
CA GLU A 127 15.84 0.01 -17.04
C GLU A 127 15.64 -1.27 -17.89
N GLY A 128 14.54 -1.34 -18.66
CA GLY A 128 14.16 -2.49 -19.47
C GLY A 128 13.43 -3.61 -18.71
N ALA A 129 12.96 -3.35 -17.49
CA ALA A 129 12.19 -4.33 -16.73
C ALA A 129 10.87 -4.72 -17.41
N HIS A 130 10.23 -3.83 -18.17
CA HIS A 130 9.02 -4.11 -18.94
C HIS A 130 9.27 -5.10 -20.09
N GLU A 131 10.51 -5.17 -20.62
CA GLU A 131 10.94 -6.15 -21.63
C GLU A 131 11.31 -7.52 -21.04
N GLY A 132 11.16 -7.72 -19.73
CA GLY A 132 11.45 -8.97 -19.04
C GLY A 132 12.87 -9.09 -18.51
N LYS A 133 13.65 -8.01 -18.48
CA LYS A 133 14.96 -8.01 -17.83
C LYS A 133 14.81 -8.12 -16.31
N GLY A 134 15.56 -9.01 -15.71
CA GLY A 134 15.56 -9.20 -14.27
C GLY A 134 14.28 -9.87 -13.71
N MET A 135 13.82 -9.42 -12.54
CA MET A 135 12.60 -9.92 -11.86
C MET A 135 11.31 -9.19 -12.30
N GLY A 136 11.28 -8.65 -13.54
CA GLY A 136 10.22 -7.77 -14.01
C GLY A 136 8.79 -8.27 -13.79
N ASN A 137 8.50 -9.56 -14.03
CA ASN A 137 7.15 -10.11 -13.86
C ASN A 137 6.66 -10.11 -12.40
N GLN A 138 7.54 -10.39 -11.43
CA GLN A 138 7.19 -10.36 -10.01
C GLN A 138 6.96 -8.93 -9.54
N PHE A 139 7.87 -8.01 -9.90
CA PHE A 139 7.73 -6.59 -9.65
C PHE A 139 6.37 -6.05 -10.12
N LEU A 140 6.00 -6.38 -11.35
CA LEU A 140 4.77 -5.91 -11.98
C LEU A 140 3.51 -6.47 -11.29
N SER A 141 3.57 -7.73 -10.84
CA SER A 141 2.50 -8.34 -10.04
C SER A 141 2.32 -7.63 -8.70
N ASP A 142 3.41 -7.27 -8.05
CA ASP A 142 3.41 -6.59 -6.76
C ASP A 142 2.87 -5.16 -6.86
N VAL A 143 3.28 -4.43 -7.89
CA VAL A 143 2.73 -3.09 -8.20
C VAL A 143 1.25 -3.17 -8.54
N ALA A 144 0.82 -4.16 -9.35
CA ALA A 144 -0.58 -4.37 -9.70
C ALA A 144 -1.46 -4.55 -8.46
N ALA A 145 -0.99 -5.29 -7.46
CA ALA A 145 -1.72 -5.56 -6.23
C ALA A 145 -1.82 -4.35 -5.29
N SER A 146 -0.90 -3.38 -5.39
CA SER A 146 -0.85 -2.22 -4.49
C SER A 146 -2.00 -1.22 -4.75
N ASP A 147 -2.29 -0.37 -3.77
CA ASP A 147 -3.28 0.72 -3.87
C ASP A 147 -2.61 2.06 -4.18
N CYS A 148 -1.39 2.28 -3.69
CA CYS A 148 -0.55 3.40 -4.08
C CYS A 148 0.93 3.03 -4.00
N ILE A 149 1.78 3.91 -4.50
CA ILE A 149 3.21 3.70 -4.64
C ILE A 149 3.96 4.80 -3.89
N ILE A 150 4.90 4.41 -3.02
CA ILE A 150 5.95 5.28 -2.53
C ILE A 150 7.17 5.08 -3.45
N LEU A 151 7.53 6.11 -4.20
CA LEU A 151 8.67 6.10 -5.09
C LEU A 151 9.86 6.80 -4.44
N LEU A 152 10.93 6.03 -4.18
CA LEU A 152 12.13 6.55 -3.55
C LEU A 152 13.09 7.16 -4.54
N ALA A 153 13.55 8.39 -4.22
CA ALA A 153 14.68 9.07 -4.85
C ALA A 153 15.79 9.30 -3.82
N ASP A 154 17.04 9.25 -4.25
CA ASP A 154 18.20 9.57 -3.42
C ASP A 154 18.48 11.09 -3.42
N ALA A 155 17.94 11.81 -2.43
CA ALA A 155 18.15 13.25 -2.32
C ALA A 155 19.60 13.64 -2.03
N SER A 156 20.45 12.73 -1.57
CA SER A 156 21.88 12.99 -1.40
C SER A 156 22.63 13.04 -2.75
N GLY A 157 22.04 12.46 -3.81
CA GLY A 157 22.71 12.30 -5.11
C GLY A 157 23.99 11.48 -5.04
N SER A 158 24.13 10.58 -4.04
CA SER A 158 25.32 9.76 -3.78
C SER A 158 25.27 8.37 -4.36
N THR A 159 24.19 8.03 -5.08
CA THR A 159 23.98 6.73 -5.69
C THR A 159 23.56 6.94 -7.15
N ASP A 160 24.23 6.29 -8.11
CA ASP A 160 23.87 6.34 -9.52
C ASP A 160 22.60 5.50 -9.82
N LEU A 161 22.22 5.41 -11.08
CA LEU A 161 21.02 4.69 -11.52
C LEU A 161 21.12 3.18 -11.34
N ASP A 162 22.33 2.63 -11.41
CA ASP A 162 22.62 1.22 -11.19
C ASP A 162 22.75 0.88 -9.70
N GLY A 163 22.75 1.88 -8.84
CA GLY A 163 22.89 1.75 -7.39
C GLY A 163 24.33 1.76 -6.90
N ASN A 164 25.31 2.10 -7.73
CA ASN A 164 26.69 2.21 -7.28
C ASN A 164 26.90 3.54 -6.53
N PRO A 165 27.77 3.56 -5.52
CA PRO A 165 28.16 4.80 -4.86
C PRO A 165 28.82 5.76 -5.84
N CYS A 166 28.43 7.03 -5.79
CA CYS A 166 29.04 8.11 -6.55
C CYS A 166 29.30 9.33 -5.64
N THR A 167 29.98 10.33 -6.15
CA THR A 167 30.22 11.57 -5.40
C THR A 167 28.89 12.19 -4.98
N PRO A 168 28.69 12.54 -3.69
CA PRO A 168 27.46 13.18 -3.24
C PRO A 168 27.12 14.42 -4.10
N GLY A 169 25.86 14.52 -4.52
CA GLY A 169 25.36 15.58 -5.39
C GLY A 169 25.64 15.39 -6.90
N SER A 170 26.33 14.33 -7.32
CA SER A 170 26.65 14.10 -8.74
C SER A 170 25.51 13.43 -9.52
N ASN A 171 24.67 12.62 -8.88
CA ASN A 171 23.52 12.01 -9.55
C ASN A 171 22.34 12.98 -9.61
N ASP A 172 21.67 13.04 -10.76
CA ASP A 172 20.46 13.84 -10.92
C ASP A 172 19.25 13.11 -10.35
N VAL A 173 18.72 13.63 -9.24
CA VAL A 173 17.57 13.07 -8.55
C VAL A 173 16.29 12.97 -9.39
N LEU A 174 16.16 13.77 -10.47
CA LEU A 174 15.02 13.69 -11.38
C LEU A 174 15.04 12.40 -12.19
N GLN A 175 16.21 11.92 -12.58
CA GLN A 175 16.36 10.67 -13.32
C GLN A 175 15.90 9.46 -12.51
N ASP A 176 16.06 9.48 -11.18
CA ASP A 176 15.55 8.42 -10.29
C ASP A 176 14.04 8.23 -10.45
N ILE A 177 13.31 9.30 -10.73
CA ILE A 177 11.84 9.29 -10.90
C ILE A 177 11.48 8.96 -12.34
N GLU A 178 12.11 9.64 -13.30
CA GLU A 178 11.80 9.55 -14.74
C GLU A 178 11.90 8.12 -15.27
N ILE A 179 12.97 7.40 -14.91
CA ILE A 179 13.17 6.01 -15.33
C ILE A 179 12.02 5.13 -14.84
N ILE A 180 11.64 5.25 -13.58
CA ILE A 180 10.60 4.40 -13.00
C ILE A 180 9.23 4.73 -13.58
N GLU A 181 8.93 6.01 -13.81
CA GLU A 181 7.69 6.40 -14.48
C GLU A 181 7.61 5.84 -15.90
N THR A 182 8.70 5.95 -16.65
CA THR A 182 8.78 5.44 -18.02
C THR A 182 8.55 3.94 -18.07
N GLU A 183 9.17 3.18 -17.17
CA GLU A 183 8.99 1.74 -17.08
C GLU A 183 7.55 1.35 -16.70
N LEU A 184 6.95 2.06 -15.74
CA LEU A 184 5.55 1.83 -15.34
C LEU A 184 4.58 2.13 -16.49
N ASP A 185 4.77 3.26 -17.19
CA ASP A 185 3.91 3.66 -18.30
C ASP A 185 4.03 2.68 -19.48
N ALA A 186 5.26 2.23 -19.80
CA ALA A 186 5.50 1.23 -20.83
C ALA A 186 4.81 -0.10 -20.51
N TRP A 187 4.92 -0.56 -19.26
CA TRP A 187 4.25 -1.79 -18.84
C TRP A 187 2.72 -1.68 -18.89
N TYR A 188 2.16 -0.59 -18.38
CA TYR A 188 0.71 -0.36 -18.46
C TYR A 188 0.22 -0.39 -19.90
N LEU A 189 0.94 0.27 -20.80
CA LEU A 189 0.64 0.27 -22.22
C LEU A 189 0.65 -1.16 -22.82
N ASP A 190 1.64 -1.98 -22.47
CA ASP A 190 1.72 -3.36 -22.92
C ASP A 190 0.58 -4.23 -22.40
N VAL A 191 0.20 -4.06 -21.12
CA VAL A 191 -0.97 -4.75 -20.57
C VAL A 191 -2.24 -4.29 -21.27
N PHE A 192 -2.38 -3.01 -21.54
CA PHE A 192 -3.52 -2.42 -22.26
C PHE A 192 -3.65 -3.00 -23.67
N LYS A 193 -2.58 -2.97 -24.47
CA LYS A 193 -2.55 -3.50 -25.84
C LYS A 193 -2.92 -4.99 -25.90
N ARG A 194 -2.31 -5.81 -25.02
CA ARG A 194 -2.58 -7.25 -24.97
C ARG A 194 -4.04 -7.57 -24.63
N ASN A 195 -4.64 -6.79 -23.74
CA ASN A 195 -6.04 -7.01 -23.36
C ASN A 195 -7.02 -6.37 -24.35
N ALA A 196 -6.69 -5.25 -25.02
CA ALA A 196 -7.47 -4.68 -26.11
C ALA A 196 -7.58 -5.69 -27.28
N LEU A 197 -6.46 -6.38 -27.61
CA LEU A 197 -6.50 -7.45 -28.61
C LEU A 197 -7.46 -8.58 -28.24
N LYS A 198 -7.51 -9.00 -26.97
CA LYS A 198 -8.44 -10.03 -26.46
C LYS A 198 -9.90 -9.54 -26.42
N ALA A 199 -10.09 -8.23 -26.29
CA ALA A 199 -11.40 -7.58 -26.29
C ALA A 199 -11.91 -7.20 -27.68
N ARG A 200 -11.18 -7.50 -28.74
CA ARG A 200 -11.59 -7.20 -30.11
C ARG A 200 -13.00 -7.74 -30.43
N GLY A 201 -13.88 -6.86 -30.89
CA GLY A 201 -15.28 -7.18 -31.17
C GLY A 201 -16.15 -7.44 -29.92
N LYS A 202 -15.67 -7.06 -28.74
CA LYS A 202 -16.39 -7.13 -27.47
C LYS A 202 -16.68 -5.74 -26.95
N LYS A 203 -17.56 -5.66 -25.94
CA LYS A 203 -17.91 -4.40 -25.28
C LYS A 203 -16.80 -3.94 -24.32
N ILE A 204 -16.83 -2.66 -23.96
CA ILE A 204 -15.88 -2.06 -23.03
C ILE A 204 -15.93 -2.70 -21.62
N GLU A 205 -17.09 -3.25 -21.22
CA GLU A 205 -17.25 -3.99 -19.97
C GLU A 205 -16.38 -5.27 -19.95
N ASP A 206 -16.28 -5.95 -21.08
CA ASP A 206 -15.40 -7.13 -21.22
C ASP A 206 -13.93 -6.72 -21.12
N PHE A 207 -13.57 -5.56 -21.66
CA PHE A 207 -12.23 -5.00 -21.52
C PHE A 207 -11.92 -4.64 -20.06
N ALA A 208 -12.87 -4.02 -19.35
CA ALA A 208 -12.74 -3.73 -17.91
C ALA A 208 -12.49 -5.02 -17.10
N ASN A 209 -13.24 -6.09 -17.40
CA ASN A 209 -13.08 -7.38 -16.74
C ASN A 209 -11.67 -7.98 -16.94
N LEU A 210 -11.10 -7.84 -18.13
CA LEU A 210 -9.74 -8.28 -18.44
C LEU A 210 -8.67 -7.48 -17.68
N LEU A 211 -8.97 -6.23 -17.30
CA LEU A 211 -8.07 -5.32 -16.57
C LEU A 211 -8.31 -5.33 -15.05
N SER A 212 -9.27 -6.12 -14.56
CA SER A 212 -9.65 -6.14 -13.12
C SER A 212 -8.50 -6.50 -12.19
N GLY A 213 -7.52 -7.29 -12.67
CA GLY A 213 -6.29 -7.60 -11.93
C GLY A 213 -5.41 -6.37 -11.59
N LEU A 214 -5.57 -5.28 -12.33
CA LEU A 214 -4.93 -3.97 -12.07
C LEU A 214 -5.80 -3.05 -11.20
N LYS A 215 -6.94 -3.54 -10.68
CA LYS A 215 -7.97 -2.76 -9.97
C LYS A 215 -8.58 -1.64 -10.82
N ILE A 216 -8.53 -1.77 -12.15
CA ILE A 216 -9.17 -0.85 -13.10
C ILE A 216 -10.66 -1.15 -13.13
N THR A 217 -11.47 -0.11 -12.97
CA THR A 217 -12.93 -0.20 -12.94
C THR A 217 -13.55 0.37 -14.22
N MET A 218 -14.86 0.10 -14.42
CA MET A 218 -15.61 0.75 -15.49
C MET A 218 -15.61 2.28 -15.39
N ASP A 219 -15.62 2.82 -14.16
CA ASP A 219 -15.57 4.28 -13.95
C ASP A 219 -14.25 4.87 -14.47
N ASP A 220 -13.13 4.16 -14.31
CA ASP A 220 -11.83 4.60 -14.82
C ASP A 220 -11.81 4.58 -16.35
N LEU A 221 -12.35 3.55 -16.98
CA LEU A 221 -12.46 3.48 -18.44
C LEU A 221 -13.42 4.53 -19.00
N ASN A 222 -14.60 4.71 -18.39
CA ASN A 222 -15.55 5.76 -18.78
C ASN A 222 -14.95 7.16 -18.65
N TYR A 223 -14.13 7.39 -17.62
CA TYR A 223 -13.42 8.65 -17.46
C TYR A 223 -12.48 8.90 -18.64
N VAL A 224 -11.66 7.92 -19.02
CA VAL A 224 -10.71 8.03 -20.14
C VAL A 224 -11.43 8.22 -21.48
N VAL A 225 -12.46 7.43 -21.75
CA VAL A 225 -13.29 7.55 -22.95
C VAL A 225 -13.83 8.97 -23.11
N ARG A 226 -14.31 9.55 -22.00
CA ARG A 226 -14.85 10.93 -22.02
C ARG A 226 -13.77 11.99 -22.23
N ILE A 227 -12.59 11.85 -21.59
CA ILE A 227 -11.53 12.87 -21.65
C ILE A 227 -10.82 12.87 -22.99
N LEU A 228 -10.64 11.70 -23.58
CA LEU A 228 -9.95 11.53 -24.87
C LEU A 228 -10.94 11.40 -26.05
N GLU A 229 -12.25 11.54 -25.80
CA GLU A 229 -13.34 11.44 -26.80
C GLU A 229 -13.28 10.13 -27.63
N LEU A 230 -12.91 9.02 -26.96
CA LEU A 230 -12.71 7.73 -27.61
C LEU A 230 -14.01 6.99 -27.89
N ASN A 231 -13.99 6.07 -28.89
CA ASN A 231 -15.11 5.19 -29.14
C ASN A 231 -15.19 4.06 -28.10
N PRO A 232 -16.23 3.97 -27.24
CA PRO A 232 -16.36 2.92 -26.25
C PRO A 232 -16.81 1.57 -26.81
N GLN A 233 -17.29 1.54 -28.07
CA GLN A 233 -17.82 0.32 -28.71
C GLN A 233 -16.72 -0.58 -29.27
N ASP A 234 -15.55 -0.02 -29.52
CA ASP A 234 -14.42 -0.77 -30.08
C ASP A 234 -13.08 -0.19 -29.58
N VAL A 235 -12.63 -0.71 -28.42
CA VAL A 235 -11.33 -0.34 -27.83
C VAL A 235 -10.15 -0.68 -28.75
N TRP A 236 -10.31 -1.70 -29.60
CA TRP A 236 -9.29 -2.11 -30.56
C TRP A 236 -9.06 -1.09 -31.66
N SER A 237 -10.06 -0.26 -31.97
CA SER A 237 -9.96 0.79 -32.97
C SER A 237 -9.23 2.05 -32.50
N TRP A 238 -8.90 2.13 -31.20
CA TRP A 238 -8.14 3.28 -30.67
C TRP A 238 -6.77 3.37 -31.33
N GLU A 239 -6.37 4.56 -31.70
CA GLU A 239 -5.05 4.80 -32.29
C GLU A 239 -3.94 4.51 -31.26
N LYS A 240 -2.71 4.32 -31.74
CA LYS A 240 -1.58 3.97 -30.88
C LYS A 240 -1.32 5.04 -29.80
N GLU A 241 -1.44 6.31 -30.19
CA GLU A 241 -1.23 7.43 -29.28
C GLU A 241 -2.37 7.55 -28.26
N ASP A 242 -3.62 7.34 -28.67
CA ASP A 242 -4.77 7.31 -27.77
C ASP A 242 -4.64 6.19 -26.75
N MET A 243 -4.23 5.02 -27.18
CA MET A 243 -4.01 3.87 -26.29
C MET A 243 -2.89 4.13 -25.27
N LYS A 244 -1.84 4.84 -25.70
CA LYS A 244 -0.73 5.27 -24.83
C LYS A 244 -1.22 6.27 -23.78
N GLU A 245 -1.94 7.30 -24.20
CA GLU A 245 -2.46 8.32 -23.28
C GLU A 245 -3.53 7.74 -22.34
N ALA A 246 -4.42 6.89 -22.86
CA ALA A 246 -5.42 6.18 -22.08
C ALA A 246 -4.79 5.33 -20.97
N SER A 247 -3.77 4.53 -21.32
CA SER A 247 -3.07 3.68 -20.34
C SER A 247 -2.37 4.49 -19.26
N LYS A 248 -1.78 5.64 -19.63
CA LYS A 248 -1.12 6.56 -18.69
C LYS A 248 -2.11 7.19 -17.71
N ILE A 249 -3.21 7.75 -18.21
CA ILE A 249 -4.27 8.34 -17.38
C ILE A 249 -4.82 7.30 -16.40
N ILE A 250 -5.05 6.06 -16.86
CA ILE A 250 -5.52 4.98 -16.00
C ILE A 250 -4.49 4.60 -14.95
N ARG A 251 -3.20 4.51 -15.30
CA ARG A 251 -2.13 4.25 -14.34
C ARG A 251 -2.14 5.33 -13.24
N GLU A 252 -2.21 6.61 -13.60
CA GLU A 252 -2.23 7.72 -12.65
C GLU A 252 -3.43 7.67 -11.69
N ARG A 253 -4.60 7.26 -12.18
CA ARG A 253 -5.82 7.14 -11.37
C ARG A 253 -5.81 5.93 -10.46
N THR A 254 -5.31 4.79 -10.94
CA THR A 254 -5.39 3.50 -10.22
C THR A 254 -4.16 3.21 -9.37
N LYS A 255 -3.02 3.86 -9.67
CA LYS A 255 -1.75 3.73 -8.95
C LYS A 255 -1.17 5.13 -8.66
N PRO A 256 -1.81 5.88 -7.76
CA PRO A 256 -1.29 7.18 -7.37
C PRO A 256 0.09 7.03 -6.73
N ILE A 257 0.98 7.98 -7.03
CA ILE A 257 2.39 7.98 -6.62
C ILE A 257 2.63 9.13 -5.64
N VAL A 258 3.48 8.88 -4.64
CA VAL A 258 4.11 9.89 -3.79
C VAL A 258 5.62 9.71 -3.86
N ILE A 259 6.37 10.81 -3.92
CA ILE A 259 7.83 10.79 -3.97
C ILE A 259 8.40 10.91 -2.56
N ALA A 260 9.23 9.94 -2.17
CA ALA A 260 10.01 9.96 -0.95
C ALA A 260 11.46 10.34 -1.29
N ALA A 261 11.82 11.60 -1.06
CA ALA A 261 13.19 12.09 -1.22
C ALA A 261 14.00 11.66 0.01
N ASN A 262 14.70 10.53 -0.09
CA ASN A 262 15.42 9.90 1.01
C ASN A 262 16.84 10.43 1.18
N LYS A 263 17.46 10.14 2.32
CA LYS A 263 18.83 10.55 2.72
C LYS A 263 18.94 12.07 2.89
N VAL A 264 17.93 12.68 3.54
CA VAL A 264 17.92 14.15 3.73
C VAL A 264 18.89 14.67 4.80
N ASP A 265 19.64 13.77 5.44
CA ASP A 265 20.78 14.09 6.30
C ASP A 265 22.00 14.63 5.54
N SER A 266 22.03 14.48 4.21
CA SER A 266 23.08 15.01 3.33
C SER A 266 22.96 16.52 3.14
N GLU A 267 24.09 17.19 2.96
CA GLU A 267 24.17 18.63 2.66
C GLU A 267 23.55 19.00 1.29
N PHE A 268 23.54 18.07 0.32
CA PHE A 268 22.96 18.26 -1.01
C PHE A 268 21.45 18.07 -1.05
N ALA A 269 20.87 17.49 0.01
CA ALA A 269 19.47 17.04 -0.01
C ALA A 269 18.47 18.18 -0.18
N GLU A 270 18.71 19.35 0.45
CA GLU A 270 17.77 20.48 0.39
C GLU A 270 17.57 20.96 -1.04
N LYS A 271 18.68 21.15 -1.78
CA LYS A 271 18.64 21.53 -3.20
C LYS A 271 17.89 20.50 -4.05
N ASN A 272 18.13 19.21 -3.81
CA ASN A 272 17.51 18.15 -4.57
C ASN A 272 16.02 17.98 -4.22
N VAL A 273 15.63 18.16 -2.97
CA VAL A 273 14.21 18.20 -2.55
C VAL A 273 13.47 19.37 -3.20
N LEU A 274 14.09 20.56 -3.25
CA LEU A 274 13.49 21.72 -3.94
C LEU A 274 13.34 21.45 -5.44
N LYS A 275 14.34 20.84 -6.07
CA LYS A 275 14.29 20.45 -7.49
C LYS A 275 13.16 19.45 -7.77
N LEU A 276 12.98 18.43 -6.92
CA LEU A 276 11.87 17.49 -7.00
C LEU A 276 10.50 18.18 -6.84
N LYS A 277 10.38 19.10 -5.87
CA LYS A 277 9.13 19.87 -5.65
C LYS A 277 8.80 20.78 -6.82
N GLU A 278 9.79 21.41 -7.43
CA GLU A 278 9.60 22.27 -8.60
C GLU A 278 9.09 21.47 -9.80
N PHE A 279 9.70 20.32 -10.10
CA PHE A 279 9.39 19.50 -11.26
C PHE A 279 8.11 18.67 -11.08
N TYR A 280 7.98 18.01 -9.92
CA TYR A 280 6.92 17.02 -9.68
C TYR A 280 5.84 17.47 -8.69
N GLY A 281 6.06 18.58 -7.94
CA GLY A 281 5.18 18.99 -6.85
C GLY A 281 3.74 19.34 -7.24
N LYS A 282 3.49 19.64 -8.52
CA LYS A 282 2.13 19.83 -9.06
C LYS A 282 1.38 18.51 -9.30
N ARG A 283 2.12 17.41 -9.47
CA ARG A 283 1.60 16.10 -9.86
C ARG A 283 1.68 15.10 -8.72
N TYR A 284 2.74 15.16 -7.92
CA TYR A 284 3.00 14.24 -6.81
C TYR A 284 3.30 15.00 -5.52
N GLY A 285 2.88 14.42 -4.38
CA GLY A 285 3.42 14.84 -3.09
C GLY A 285 4.91 14.52 -3.01
N VAL A 286 5.74 15.45 -2.55
CA VAL A 286 7.20 15.25 -2.37
C VAL A 286 7.53 15.38 -0.89
N PHE A 287 7.98 14.29 -0.29
CA PHE A 287 8.29 14.20 1.14
C PHE A 287 9.79 14.01 1.35
N PRO A 288 10.46 14.95 2.02
CA PRO A 288 11.82 14.73 2.51
C PRO A 288 11.78 13.70 3.62
N ILE A 289 12.59 12.62 3.52
CA ILE A 289 12.66 11.57 4.53
C ILE A 289 14.09 11.15 4.86
N ALA A 290 14.27 10.68 6.10
CA ALA A 290 15.50 10.08 6.60
C ALA A 290 15.21 8.66 7.11
N ALA A 291 15.12 7.68 6.19
CA ALA A 291 14.71 6.32 6.52
C ALA A 291 15.67 5.62 7.49
N ASP A 292 16.98 5.83 7.37
CA ASP A 292 17.98 5.25 8.27
C ASP A 292 17.87 5.81 9.68
N SER A 293 17.69 7.11 9.80
CA SER A 293 17.50 7.79 11.09
C SER A 293 16.19 7.39 11.76
N GLU A 294 15.11 7.24 10.98
CA GLU A 294 13.83 6.69 11.49
C GLU A 294 14.01 5.29 12.05
N LEU A 295 14.71 4.42 11.31
CA LEU A 295 15.00 3.06 11.76
C LEU A 295 15.84 3.05 13.04
N ALA A 296 16.83 3.93 13.14
CA ALA A 296 17.67 4.07 14.32
C ALA A 296 16.87 4.54 15.53
N LEU A 297 16.01 5.57 15.38
CA LEU A 297 15.17 6.09 16.44
C LEU A 297 14.15 5.04 16.91
N ARG A 298 13.50 4.32 16.01
CA ARG A 298 12.56 3.26 16.38
C ARG A 298 13.25 2.11 17.13
N LYS A 299 14.44 1.70 16.70
CA LYS A 299 15.25 0.68 17.42
C LYS A 299 15.64 1.16 18.82
N ALA A 300 16.03 2.41 18.97
CA ALA A 300 16.38 2.98 20.27
C ALA A 300 15.15 3.08 21.21
N ASN A 301 13.98 3.42 20.64
CA ASN A 301 12.71 3.47 21.36
C ASN A 301 12.25 2.06 21.81
N GLU A 302 12.36 1.05 20.93
CA GLU A 302 12.02 -0.35 21.25
C GLU A 302 12.88 -0.89 22.40
N LYS A 303 14.15 -0.46 22.47
CA LYS A 303 15.06 -0.80 23.58
C LYS A 303 14.85 0.03 24.84
N GLY A 304 13.89 0.95 24.84
CA GLY A 304 13.61 1.84 25.98
C GLY A 304 14.70 2.88 26.25
N MET A 305 15.60 3.13 25.31
CA MET A 305 16.70 4.11 25.46
C MET A 305 16.21 5.55 25.29
N ILE A 306 15.22 5.73 24.45
CA ILE A 306 14.54 7.00 24.17
C ILE A 306 13.03 6.81 24.19
N LYS A 307 12.28 7.88 24.32
CA LYS A 307 10.84 7.94 24.01
C LYS A 307 10.68 8.72 22.72
N TYR A 308 10.20 8.05 21.66
CA TYR A 308 10.04 8.61 20.32
C TYR A 308 8.57 8.61 19.92
N ASN A 309 8.02 9.77 19.56
CA ASN A 309 6.62 9.96 19.21
C ASN A 309 6.35 10.04 17.69
N GLY A 310 7.35 9.75 16.85
CA GLY A 310 7.26 9.87 15.37
C GLY A 310 7.64 11.27 14.84
N LYS A 311 7.94 12.24 15.73
CA LYS A 311 8.44 13.59 15.37
C LYS A 311 9.70 13.94 16.12
N THR A 312 9.63 13.90 17.45
CA THR A 312 10.72 14.23 18.37
C THR A 312 10.99 13.06 19.29
N PHE A 313 12.12 13.08 19.95
CA PHE A 313 12.49 12.06 20.93
C PHE A 313 13.07 12.70 22.20
N GLU A 314 12.94 11.97 23.30
CA GLU A 314 13.51 12.30 24.59
C GLU A 314 14.37 11.13 25.08
N ILE A 315 15.55 11.42 25.66
CA ILE A 315 16.42 10.39 26.22
C ILE A 315 15.86 9.97 27.57
N THR A 316 15.56 8.67 27.73
CA THR A 316 14.98 8.11 28.98
C THR A 316 16.00 7.39 29.83
N THR A 317 17.12 6.93 29.27
CA THR A 317 18.17 6.18 29.97
C THR A 317 19.31 7.10 30.37
N PRO A 318 19.66 7.22 31.66
CA PRO A 318 20.63 8.21 32.14
C PRO A 318 22.09 7.98 31.70
N ASN A 319 22.47 6.74 31.36
CA ASN A 319 23.85 6.39 31.04
C ASN A 319 23.96 5.72 29.65
N LEU A 320 23.63 6.46 28.58
CA LEU A 320 23.82 5.99 27.22
C LEU A 320 25.31 6.01 26.82
N PRO A 321 25.75 5.06 25.97
CA PRO A 321 27.08 5.13 25.36
C PRO A 321 27.30 6.44 24.61
N SER A 322 28.47 7.06 24.74
CA SER A 322 28.81 8.35 24.10
C SER A 322 28.61 8.34 22.59
N GLN A 323 28.89 7.22 21.93
CA GLN A 323 28.65 7.04 20.50
C GLN A 323 27.16 7.17 20.13
N LEU A 324 26.26 6.63 20.96
CA LEU A 324 24.81 6.72 20.73
C LEU A 324 24.31 8.15 20.98
N ILE A 325 24.80 8.79 22.02
CA ILE A 325 24.50 10.22 22.29
C ILE A 325 24.88 11.07 21.08
N SER A 326 26.13 10.93 20.59
CA SER A 326 26.59 11.67 19.41
C SER A 326 25.76 11.37 18.15
N ALA A 327 25.30 10.12 17.96
CA ALA A 327 24.41 9.77 16.85
C ALA A 327 23.04 10.45 16.99
N LEU A 328 22.44 10.43 18.18
CA LEU A 328 21.16 11.09 18.46
C LEU A 328 21.25 12.62 18.29
N GLU A 329 22.33 13.25 18.74
CA GLU A 329 22.59 14.67 18.54
C GLU A 329 22.69 15.03 17.05
N LYS A 330 23.36 14.21 16.24
CA LYS A 330 23.42 14.40 14.79
C LYS A 330 22.04 14.28 14.14
N ILE A 331 21.24 13.29 14.53
CA ILE A 331 19.87 13.14 14.05
C ILE A 331 19.04 14.35 14.43
N ASN A 332 19.14 14.82 15.68
CA ASN A 332 18.41 15.98 16.13
C ASN A 332 18.77 17.23 15.30
N LYS A 333 20.06 17.53 15.19
CA LYS A 333 20.55 18.73 14.51
C LYS A 333 20.30 18.71 13.00
N ASN A 334 20.63 17.60 12.33
CA ASN A 334 20.62 17.55 10.85
C ASN A 334 19.25 17.22 10.28
N ILE A 335 18.35 16.62 11.07
CA ILE A 335 17.06 16.14 10.60
C ILE A 335 15.91 16.79 11.36
N ILE A 336 15.82 16.61 12.68
CA ILE A 336 14.66 17.07 13.44
C ILE A 336 14.57 18.61 13.43
N GLU A 337 15.67 19.30 13.74
CA GLU A 337 15.71 20.79 13.74
C GLU A 337 15.52 21.37 12.34
N LYS A 338 16.05 20.69 11.31
CA LYS A 338 16.01 21.17 9.92
C LYS A 338 14.70 20.87 9.21
N TRP A 339 14.15 19.65 9.39
CA TRP A 339 13.00 19.14 8.65
C TRP A 339 11.74 18.97 9.52
N GLY A 340 11.84 19.19 10.82
CA GLY A 340 10.75 19.03 11.81
C GLY A 340 10.50 17.60 12.26
N SER A 341 10.93 16.61 11.50
CA SER A 341 10.85 15.17 11.77
C SER A 341 11.66 14.38 10.75
N THR A 342 11.72 13.06 10.90
CA THR A 342 12.29 12.16 9.87
C THR A 342 11.45 12.10 8.59
N GLY A 343 10.23 12.64 8.57
CA GLY A 343 9.30 12.65 7.45
C GLY A 343 8.57 11.33 7.18
N VAL A 344 9.02 10.22 7.73
CA VAL A 344 8.52 8.87 7.41
C VAL A 344 7.06 8.67 7.83
N GLN A 345 6.68 9.10 9.04
CA GLN A 345 5.28 8.99 9.49
C GLN A 345 4.35 9.90 8.67
N ALA A 346 4.77 11.13 8.37
CA ALA A 346 4.00 12.07 7.58
C ALA A 346 3.77 11.56 6.14
N LEU A 347 4.80 10.95 5.53
CA LEU A 347 4.69 10.27 4.24
C LEU A 347 3.62 9.18 4.27
N LEU A 348 3.66 8.30 5.28
CA LEU A 348 2.71 7.19 5.41
C LEU A 348 1.28 7.67 5.62
N ASP A 349 1.09 8.65 6.51
CA ASP A 349 -0.22 9.24 6.79
C ASP A 349 -0.79 9.94 5.55
N HIS A 350 0.05 10.61 4.77
CA HIS A 350 -0.34 11.20 3.48
C HIS A 350 -0.80 10.14 2.48
N CYS A 351 -0.08 9.02 2.35
CA CYS A 351 -0.50 7.92 1.47
C CYS A 351 -1.92 7.44 1.81
N VAL A 352 -2.21 7.23 3.08
CA VAL A 352 -3.50 6.67 3.52
C VAL A 352 -4.63 7.70 3.46
N PHE A 353 -4.43 8.85 4.08
CA PHE A 353 -5.54 9.79 4.34
C PHE A 353 -5.71 10.84 3.25
N THR A 354 -4.64 11.21 2.54
CA THR A 354 -4.71 12.21 1.46
C THR A 354 -4.75 11.54 0.08
N LEU A 355 -3.74 10.74 -0.24
CA LEU A 355 -3.59 10.16 -1.57
C LEU A 355 -4.65 9.10 -1.87
N LEU A 356 -4.88 8.16 -0.94
CA LEU A 356 -5.93 7.15 -1.05
C LEU A 356 -7.28 7.61 -0.53
N ASN A 357 -7.35 8.84 0.02
CA ASN A 357 -8.57 9.46 0.55
C ASN A 357 -9.36 8.52 1.47
N GLN A 358 -8.66 7.87 2.42
CA GLN A 358 -9.29 6.99 3.41
C GLN A 358 -9.78 7.77 4.63
N ILE A 359 -10.89 7.33 5.17
CA ILE A 359 -11.42 7.76 6.47
C ILE A 359 -11.33 6.61 7.48
N VAL A 360 -11.30 6.96 8.76
CA VAL A 360 -11.33 5.97 9.85
C VAL A 360 -12.69 5.99 10.52
N VAL A 361 -13.33 4.84 10.63
CA VAL A 361 -14.62 4.69 11.31
C VAL A 361 -14.47 3.68 12.43
N TYR A 362 -15.15 3.92 13.56
CA TYR A 362 -15.07 3.11 14.78
C TYR A 362 -16.40 2.40 15.02
N PRO A 363 -16.53 1.11 14.64
CA PRO A 363 -17.73 0.34 14.90
C PRO A 363 -17.85 -0.01 16.39
N VAL A 364 -19.06 0.11 16.92
CA VAL A 364 -19.41 -0.27 18.29
C VAL A 364 -20.75 -1.00 18.33
N GLU A 365 -21.01 -1.78 19.39
CA GLU A 365 -22.28 -2.46 19.63
C GLU A 365 -23.13 -1.71 20.66
N ASP A 366 -22.48 -1.03 21.60
CA ASP A 366 -23.11 -0.20 22.63
C ASP A 366 -22.78 1.28 22.39
N GLU A 367 -23.81 2.08 22.01
CA GLU A 367 -23.68 3.52 21.78
C GLU A 367 -23.58 4.37 23.04
N VAL A 368 -23.81 3.78 24.23
CA VAL A 368 -23.69 4.51 25.51
C VAL A 368 -22.26 4.45 26.04
N HIS A 369 -21.66 3.27 25.96
CA HIS A 369 -20.31 3.04 26.45
C HIS A 369 -19.25 3.03 25.33
N PHE A 370 -19.67 3.18 24.06
CA PHE A 370 -18.82 3.11 22.86
C PHE A 370 -18.03 1.79 22.81
N ALA A 371 -18.66 0.68 23.20
CA ALA A 371 -18.01 -0.59 23.43
C ALA A 371 -18.59 -1.71 22.54
N ASN A 372 -17.84 -2.81 22.43
CA ASN A 372 -18.39 -4.07 21.93
C ASN A 372 -19.04 -4.87 23.06
N HIS A 373 -19.61 -6.05 22.74
CA HIS A 373 -20.28 -6.93 23.71
C HIS A 373 -19.34 -7.46 24.82
N PHE A 374 -18.01 -7.37 24.64
CA PHE A 374 -17.03 -7.68 25.70
C PHE A 374 -16.68 -6.47 26.59
N GLY A 375 -17.31 -5.33 26.40
CA GLY A 375 -17.03 -4.10 27.15
C GLY A 375 -15.77 -3.36 26.73
N LYS A 376 -15.12 -3.75 25.62
CA LYS A 376 -13.95 -3.04 25.10
C LYS A 376 -14.39 -1.77 24.39
N VAL A 377 -13.88 -0.63 24.83
CA VAL A 377 -14.20 0.69 24.30
C VAL A 377 -13.42 0.95 23.02
N LEU A 378 -14.10 1.40 21.95
CA LEU A 378 -13.54 1.66 20.63
C LEU A 378 -12.59 0.54 20.18
N PRO A 379 -13.05 -0.73 20.14
CA PRO A 379 -12.17 -1.87 19.92
C PRO A 379 -11.50 -1.84 18.55
N ASP A 380 -12.23 -1.44 17.52
CA ASP A 380 -11.78 -1.53 16.15
C ASP A 380 -11.74 -0.14 15.47
N ALA A 381 -10.74 0.05 14.63
CA ALA A 381 -10.61 1.18 13.72
C ALA A 381 -10.59 0.63 12.29
N ILE A 382 -11.56 1.02 11.47
CA ILE A 382 -11.73 0.49 10.11
C ILE A 382 -11.46 1.59 9.09
N LEU A 383 -10.55 1.32 8.14
CA LEU A 383 -10.32 2.17 6.98
C LEU A 383 -11.39 1.94 5.93
N LEU A 384 -12.01 3.02 5.50
CA LEU A 384 -12.97 3.07 4.41
C LEU A 384 -12.59 4.17 3.42
N LYS A 385 -12.94 4.00 2.16
CA LYS A 385 -12.81 5.09 1.18
C LYS A 385 -13.75 6.23 1.57
N ASN A 386 -13.31 7.46 1.47
CA ASN A 386 -14.16 8.62 1.67
C ASN A 386 -15.36 8.57 0.70
N GLY A 387 -16.56 8.83 1.20
CA GLY A 387 -17.82 8.61 0.47
C GLY A 387 -18.47 7.25 0.76
N SER A 388 -17.84 6.37 1.53
CA SER A 388 -18.45 5.10 1.96
C SER A 388 -19.66 5.32 2.87
N LYS A 389 -20.59 4.38 2.81
CA LYS A 389 -21.87 4.39 3.54
C LYS A 389 -21.86 3.33 4.66
N SER A 390 -22.90 3.34 5.48
CA SER A 390 -23.03 2.35 6.59
C SER A 390 -23.06 0.90 6.11
N ILE A 391 -23.55 0.63 4.90
CA ILE A 391 -23.54 -0.70 4.31
C ILE A 391 -22.13 -1.18 3.97
N ASP A 392 -21.25 -0.26 3.54
CA ASP A 392 -19.86 -0.60 3.25
C ASP A 392 -19.10 -0.96 4.53
N LEU A 393 -19.38 -0.23 5.63
CA LEU A 393 -18.86 -0.55 6.95
C LEU A 393 -19.36 -1.93 7.41
N ALA A 394 -20.64 -2.22 7.27
CA ALA A 394 -21.23 -3.51 7.63
C ALA A 394 -20.57 -4.67 6.87
N GLY A 395 -20.36 -4.51 5.56
CA GLY A 395 -19.67 -5.50 4.74
C GLY A 395 -18.20 -5.73 5.13
N LYS A 396 -17.54 -4.71 5.70
CA LYS A 396 -16.17 -4.85 6.25
C LYS A 396 -16.13 -5.57 7.60
N ILE A 397 -17.19 -5.44 8.41
CA ILE A 397 -17.29 -6.13 9.69
C ILE A 397 -17.65 -7.61 9.46
N HIS A 398 -18.66 -7.87 8.65
CA HIS A 398 -19.10 -9.21 8.28
C HIS A 398 -19.90 -9.20 6.99
N SER A 399 -19.60 -10.11 6.05
CA SER A 399 -20.29 -10.20 4.76
C SER A 399 -21.80 -10.33 4.87
N ASP A 400 -22.27 -11.13 5.85
CA ASP A 400 -23.69 -11.40 6.06
C ASP A 400 -24.44 -10.17 6.57
N LEU A 401 -23.76 -9.27 7.32
CA LEU A 401 -24.39 -8.04 7.78
C LEU A 401 -24.82 -7.14 6.62
N ALA A 402 -24.06 -7.14 5.51
CA ALA A 402 -24.40 -6.34 4.33
C ALA A 402 -25.66 -6.83 3.59
N THR A 403 -26.06 -8.10 3.78
CA THR A 403 -27.22 -8.72 3.11
C THR A 403 -28.54 -8.54 3.87
N HIS A 404 -28.50 -8.21 5.16
CA HIS A 404 -29.68 -8.04 6.01
C HIS A 404 -30.22 -6.60 5.97
N LYS A 405 -31.47 -6.41 6.49
CA LYS A 405 -31.98 -5.06 6.73
C LYS A 405 -31.15 -4.41 7.82
N LEU A 406 -30.38 -3.40 7.44
CA LEU A 406 -29.48 -2.67 8.32
C LEU A 406 -30.02 -1.29 8.62
N HIS A 407 -29.83 -0.83 9.83
CA HIS A 407 -29.77 0.59 10.13
C HIS A 407 -28.50 0.85 10.97
N ALA A 408 -27.98 2.05 10.86
CA ALA A 408 -26.84 2.49 11.62
C ALA A 408 -27.24 3.65 12.54
N VAL A 409 -26.50 3.79 13.64
CA VAL A 409 -26.67 4.87 14.61
C VAL A 409 -25.32 5.55 14.79
N ASP A 410 -25.28 6.87 14.66
CA ASP A 410 -24.15 7.69 15.11
C ASP A 410 -24.16 7.64 16.64
N ALA A 411 -23.16 6.99 17.20
CA ALA A 411 -23.13 6.70 18.63
C ALA A 411 -22.90 7.98 19.48
N GLU A 412 -22.23 8.98 18.93
CA GLU A 412 -21.97 10.25 19.61
C GLU A 412 -23.21 11.12 19.63
N LYS A 413 -23.88 11.25 18.47
CA LYS A 413 -25.10 12.08 18.31
C LYS A 413 -26.36 11.37 18.74
N LYS A 414 -26.32 10.05 18.96
CA LYS A 414 -27.45 9.16 19.25
C LYS A 414 -28.56 9.29 18.20
N MET A 415 -28.15 9.46 16.94
CA MET A 415 -29.07 9.67 15.83
C MET A 415 -28.94 8.55 14.81
N ARG A 416 -30.08 8.15 14.26
CA ARG A 416 -30.10 7.17 13.17
C ARG A 416 -29.42 7.73 11.93
N ILE A 417 -28.49 6.99 11.37
CA ILE A 417 -27.84 7.29 10.10
C ILE A 417 -28.73 6.73 8.98
N ALA A 418 -29.10 7.57 8.01
CA ALA A 418 -29.83 7.14 6.83
C ALA A 418 -28.98 6.13 6.03
N LYS A 419 -29.63 5.15 5.38
CA LYS A 419 -28.96 4.09 4.61
C LYS A 419 -27.98 4.62 3.58
N ASP A 420 -28.32 5.75 2.96
CA ASP A 420 -27.53 6.39 1.89
C ASP A 420 -26.59 7.48 2.40
N ALA A 421 -26.61 7.77 3.71
CA ALA A 421 -25.74 8.78 4.27
C ALA A 421 -24.27 8.32 4.25
N VAL A 422 -23.40 9.23 3.85
CA VAL A 422 -21.96 9.04 3.82
C VAL A 422 -21.41 9.11 5.24
N LEU A 423 -20.52 8.19 5.55
CA LEU A 423 -19.79 8.17 6.82
C LEU A 423 -18.66 9.21 6.81
N HIS A 424 -18.33 9.71 7.99
CA HIS A 424 -17.31 10.72 8.19
C HIS A 424 -16.09 10.19 8.92
N ASP A 425 -14.96 10.84 8.71
CA ASP A 425 -13.72 10.50 9.39
C ASP A 425 -13.85 10.69 10.91
N GLY A 426 -13.37 9.70 11.67
CA GLY A 426 -13.47 9.69 13.14
C GLY A 426 -14.82 9.24 13.69
N GLN A 427 -15.82 8.98 12.84
CA GLN A 427 -17.18 8.69 13.29
C GLN A 427 -17.28 7.36 14.06
N VAL A 428 -17.98 7.37 15.19
CA VAL A 428 -18.30 6.17 15.98
C VAL A 428 -19.70 5.68 15.59
N VAL A 429 -19.78 4.45 15.08
CA VAL A 429 -21.00 3.94 14.44
C VAL A 429 -21.43 2.61 15.04
N LYS A 430 -22.69 2.53 15.48
CA LYS A 430 -23.34 1.27 15.82
C LYS A 430 -24.07 0.72 14.61
N ILE A 431 -23.79 -0.53 14.23
CA ILE A 431 -24.53 -1.26 13.21
C ILE A 431 -25.60 -2.13 13.90
N VAL A 432 -26.86 -1.95 13.52
CA VAL A 432 -27.97 -2.74 14.01
C VAL A 432 -28.51 -3.58 12.87
N SER A 433 -28.39 -4.90 13.00
CA SER A 433 -28.98 -5.89 12.08
C SER A 433 -30.30 -6.37 12.64
N THR A 434 -31.35 -6.32 11.82
CA THR A 434 -32.58 -7.05 12.11
C THR A 434 -32.47 -8.42 11.45
N LYS A 435 -32.47 -9.47 12.29
CA LYS A 435 -32.59 -10.85 11.79
C LYS A 435 -33.89 -11.05 11.04
#